data_965c397d9c37417bc5de4d1c2d6c6418
#
_entry.id   965c397d9c37417bc5de4d1c2d6c6418
#
_cell.length_a   1.000
_cell.length_b   1.000
_cell.length_c   1.000
_cell.angle_alpha   90.00
_cell.angle_beta   90.00
_cell.angle_gamma   90.00
#
_symmetry.space_group_name_H-M   'P 1'
#
loop_
_entity.id
_entity.type
_entity.pdbx_description
1 polymer ?
#
loop_
_entity_poly.entity_id
_entity_poly.type
_entity_poly.pdbx_seq_one_letter_code
_entity_poly.pdbx_strand_id
1 'polypeptide(L)'
;MRKLTRNYINLRGHQVWSAQGKTFGKKSEPVLLMHGGLSSTESWDYTVIPAVQRTHSVFAYDRSAHGRTASREGFYHFDFQTDEAIAYIEDAIKGPTHLIGWSDGGIISLMVALKRPDLVKSIVAIGTNYHFDSGLSLVEEDPEIVISEDDAAKFALRSPDPAHMQEVIIRKAYEVWNSEPTMTIAQLSRISCPVLVLTGDDEPFSNHHTIELYEAIPNARLAIVPGTSHFVVKEKSKIVQGLIKDFYRDLDYPITIWPRLRKEQTEKLKEK
;
A
#
# COMPACT_ATOMS: atom_id res chain seq x y z
N MET A 1 -9.73 20.24 6.04
CA MET A 1 -9.77 18.80 5.64
C MET A 1 -11.23 18.32 5.70
N ARG A 2 -11.69 17.58 4.68
CA ARG A 2 -13.00 16.92 4.78
C ARG A 2 -12.85 15.74 5.72
N LYS A 3 -13.79 15.60 6.66
CA LYS A 3 -13.78 14.47 7.61
C LYS A 3 -14.27 13.22 6.87
N LEU A 4 -13.51 12.13 6.95
CA LEU A 4 -13.98 10.83 6.45
C LEU A 4 -15.07 10.29 7.40
N THR A 5 -16.08 9.67 6.82
CA THR A 5 -17.03 8.86 7.59
C THR A 5 -16.35 7.54 7.95
N ARG A 6 -16.37 7.18 9.22
CA ARG A 6 -15.78 5.94 9.72
C ARG A 6 -16.84 5.11 10.42
N ASN A 7 -16.96 3.86 9.99
CA ASN A 7 -17.93 2.93 10.54
C ASN A 7 -17.53 1.48 10.16
N TYR A 8 -18.12 0.52 10.86
CA TYR A 8 -18.03 -0.87 10.45
C TYR A 8 -18.90 -1.12 9.21
N ILE A 9 -18.36 -1.93 8.30
CA ILE A 9 -19.10 -2.49 7.17
C ILE A 9 -19.02 -4.02 7.23
N ASN A 10 -20.04 -4.70 6.73
CA ASN A 10 -19.99 -6.14 6.54
C ASN A 10 -19.28 -6.44 5.22
N LEU A 11 -18.13 -7.07 5.29
CA LEU A 11 -17.37 -7.53 4.14
C LEU A 11 -17.39 -9.06 4.11
N ARG A 12 -18.32 -9.63 3.33
CA ARG A 12 -18.48 -11.08 3.18
C ARG A 12 -18.58 -11.84 4.51
N GLY A 13 -19.36 -11.29 5.46
CA GLY A 13 -19.60 -11.89 6.78
C GLY A 13 -18.65 -11.44 7.87
N HIS A 14 -17.63 -10.63 7.55
CA HIS A 14 -16.70 -10.05 8.52
C HIS A 14 -16.96 -8.55 8.74
N GLN A 15 -16.90 -8.10 9.99
CA GLN A 15 -17.04 -6.68 10.33
C GLN A 15 -15.70 -5.99 10.18
N VAL A 16 -15.59 -5.13 9.19
CA VAL A 16 -14.37 -4.39 8.83
C VAL A 16 -14.54 -2.91 9.12
N TRP A 17 -13.60 -2.31 9.83
CA TRP A 17 -13.58 -0.87 10.04
C TRP A 17 -13.18 -0.14 8.77
N SER A 18 -14.04 0.72 8.28
CA SER A 18 -13.89 1.42 7.01
C SER A 18 -13.93 2.92 7.20
N ALA A 19 -13.10 3.64 6.45
CA ALA A 19 -13.06 5.09 6.37
C ALA A 19 -13.35 5.52 4.93
N GLN A 20 -14.37 6.35 4.71
CA GLN A 20 -14.81 6.74 3.38
C GLN A 20 -15.06 8.25 3.29
N GLY A 21 -14.63 8.85 2.19
CA GLY A 21 -14.86 10.25 1.87
C GLY A 21 -15.18 10.46 0.40
N LYS A 22 -16.42 10.86 0.11
CA LYS A 22 -16.82 11.16 -1.28
C LYS A 22 -16.38 12.55 -1.68
N THR A 23 -15.85 12.69 -2.88
CA THR A 23 -15.57 13.98 -3.52
C THR A 23 -16.73 14.36 -4.41
N PHE A 24 -17.14 15.64 -4.34
CA PHE A 24 -18.23 16.16 -5.18
C PHE A 24 -17.67 16.65 -6.50
N GLY A 25 -17.75 15.81 -7.51
CA GLY A 25 -17.41 16.12 -8.91
C GLY A 25 -17.89 15.01 -9.82
N LYS A 26 -18.34 15.34 -11.03
CA LYS A 26 -18.93 14.39 -11.99
C LYS A 26 -17.97 13.27 -12.43
N LYS A 27 -16.67 13.30 -12.04
CA LYS A 27 -15.64 12.33 -12.41
C LYS A 27 -14.68 11.99 -11.26
N SER A 28 -15.17 11.99 -10.02
CA SER A 28 -14.34 11.59 -8.89
C SER A 28 -14.09 10.08 -8.91
N GLU A 29 -12.89 9.70 -9.31
CA GLU A 29 -12.47 8.30 -9.32
C GLU A 29 -12.15 7.83 -7.89
N PRO A 30 -12.39 6.56 -7.56
CA PRO A 30 -12.06 6.03 -6.24
C PRO A 30 -10.55 5.83 -6.09
N VAL A 31 -10.06 6.04 -4.87
CA VAL A 31 -8.71 5.65 -4.43
C VAL A 31 -8.82 4.86 -3.13
N LEU A 32 -8.22 3.68 -3.09
CA LEU A 32 -8.11 2.84 -1.92
C LEU A 32 -6.73 3.02 -1.28
N LEU A 33 -6.72 3.37 0.01
CA LEU A 33 -5.52 3.50 0.82
C LEU A 33 -5.35 2.26 1.69
N MET A 34 -4.22 1.55 1.55
CA MET A 34 -3.89 0.33 2.29
C MET A 34 -2.66 0.56 3.17
N HIS A 35 -2.87 0.51 4.48
CA HIS A 35 -1.84 0.78 5.50
C HIS A 35 -0.78 -0.33 5.56
N GLY A 36 0.36 -0.04 6.20
CA GLY A 36 1.44 -1.00 6.46
C GLY A 36 1.10 -2.03 7.53
N GLY A 37 1.99 -2.97 7.76
CA GLY A 37 1.86 -3.95 8.84
C GLY A 37 1.78 -3.28 10.20
N LEU A 38 1.07 -3.90 11.13
CA LEU A 38 0.85 -3.43 12.51
C LEU A 38 0.34 -1.97 12.60
N SER A 39 -0.27 -1.44 11.51
CA SER A 39 -0.76 -0.08 11.39
C SER A 39 -2.29 -0.03 11.27
N SER A 40 -2.85 1.10 10.88
CA SER A 40 -4.30 1.29 10.68
C SER A 40 -4.60 2.43 9.72
N THR A 41 -5.87 2.62 9.38
CA THR A 41 -6.35 3.73 8.54
C THR A 41 -6.06 5.12 9.11
N GLU A 42 -5.81 5.25 10.41
CA GLU A 42 -5.49 6.54 11.04
C GLU A 42 -4.15 7.11 10.56
N SER A 43 -3.22 6.25 10.11
CA SER A 43 -1.93 6.70 9.56
C SER A 43 -2.06 7.58 8.31
N TRP A 44 -3.22 7.58 7.66
CA TRP A 44 -3.46 8.32 6.44
C TRP A 44 -3.95 9.76 6.62
N ASP A 45 -4.49 10.10 7.79
CA ASP A 45 -5.22 11.35 8.01
C ASP A 45 -4.42 12.62 7.65
N TYR A 46 -3.15 12.66 8.04
CA TYR A 46 -2.28 13.82 7.80
C TYR A 46 -1.19 13.54 6.76
N THR A 47 -1.00 12.29 6.37
CA THR A 47 0.07 11.86 5.48
C THR A 47 -0.36 11.89 4.01
N VAL A 48 -1.28 11.04 3.58
CA VAL A 48 -1.65 10.84 2.18
C VAL A 48 -3.02 11.45 1.81
N ILE A 49 -4.02 11.40 2.70
CA ILE A 49 -5.37 11.92 2.43
C ILE A 49 -5.35 13.36 1.89
N PRO A 50 -4.53 14.30 2.39
CA PRO A 50 -4.46 15.66 1.85
C PRO A 50 -4.04 15.74 0.38
N ALA A 51 -3.36 14.72 -0.15
CA ALA A 51 -2.96 14.68 -1.56
C ALA A 51 -4.14 14.38 -2.48
N VAL A 52 -5.08 13.52 -2.06
CA VAL A 52 -6.09 12.91 -2.95
C VAL A 52 -7.53 13.35 -2.66
N GLN A 53 -7.87 13.76 -1.44
CA GLN A 53 -9.25 14.02 -1.01
C GLN A 53 -10.02 15.11 -1.79
N ARG A 54 -9.34 15.94 -2.59
CA ARG A 54 -9.97 16.96 -3.42
C ARG A 54 -10.32 16.47 -4.82
N THR A 55 -9.65 15.44 -5.28
CA THR A 55 -9.73 14.92 -6.65
C THR A 55 -10.31 13.52 -6.72
N HIS A 56 -10.20 12.73 -5.65
CA HIS A 56 -10.64 11.35 -5.60
C HIS A 56 -11.63 11.10 -4.45
N SER A 57 -12.52 10.15 -4.62
CA SER A 57 -13.29 9.56 -3.52
C SER A 57 -12.37 8.61 -2.75
N VAL A 58 -12.10 8.93 -1.50
CA VAL A 58 -11.13 8.19 -0.66
C VAL A 58 -11.82 7.05 0.05
N PHE A 59 -11.21 5.88 -0.03
CA PHE A 59 -11.56 4.68 0.70
C PHE A 59 -10.34 4.16 1.45
N ALA A 60 -10.54 3.68 2.65
CA ALA A 60 -9.53 2.97 3.43
C ALA A 60 -10.23 2.01 4.38
N TYR A 61 -9.57 0.94 4.78
CA TYR A 61 -10.10 0.02 5.78
C TYR A 61 -8.96 -0.53 6.64
N ASP A 62 -9.27 -0.85 7.87
CA ASP A 62 -8.38 -1.62 8.73
C ASP A 62 -8.48 -3.08 8.31
N ARG A 63 -7.37 -3.67 7.84
CA ARG A 63 -7.30 -5.07 7.42
C ARG A 63 -7.54 -5.99 8.62
N SER A 64 -7.90 -7.25 8.39
CA SER A 64 -8.03 -8.25 9.47
C SER A 64 -6.82 -8.21 10.41
N ALA A 65 -7.06 -8.28 11.70
CA ALA A 65 -6.08 -8.17 12.80
C ALA A 65 -5.39 -6.80 12.94
N HIS A 66 -5.89 -5.77 12.27
CA HIS A 66 -5.33 -4.42 12.36
C HIS A 66 -6.37 -3.41 12.84
N GLY A 67 -5.90 -2.42 13.59
CA GLY A 67 -6.72 -1.30 14.04
C GLY A 67 -7.99 -1.75 14.76
N ARG A 68 -9.16 -1.52 14.14
CA ARG A 68 -10.49 -1.88 14.69
C ARG A 68 -11.13 -3.08 14.02
N THR A 69 -10.40 -3.83 13.21
CA THR A 69 -10.89 -5.06 12.56
C THR A 69 -10.32 -6.28 13.27
N ALA A 70 -11.19 -7.18 13.70
CA ALA A 70 -10.80 -8.40 14.38
C ALA A 70 -9.91 -9.30 13.52
N SER A 71 -9.09 -10.10 14.18
CA SER A 71 -8.37 -11.20 13.54
C SER A 71 -9.33 -12.30 13.07
N ARG A 72 -8.87 -13.12 12.13
CA ARG A 72 -9.52 -14.35 11.68
C ARG A 72 -8.48 -15.29 11.08
N GLU A 73 -8.81 -16.55 10.92
CA GLU A 73 -7.88 -17.57 10.43
C GLU A 73 -7.20 -17.14 9.12
N GLY A 74 -5.89 -17.33 9.00
CA GLY A 74 -5.09 -16.98 7.82
C GLY A 74 -4.82 -15.48 7.62
N PHE A 75 -5.26 -14.63 8.50
CA PHE A 75 -5.36 -13.17 8.37
C PHE A 75 -4.06 -12.45 7.98
N TYR A 76 -2.90 -13.02 8.24
CA TYR A 76 -1.63 -12.30 8.02
C TYR A 76 -0.98 -12.60 6.67
N HIS A 77 -1.23 -13.75 6.05
CA HIS A 77 -0.67 -14.10 4.75
C HIS A 77 -1.08 -13.10 3.67
N PHE A 78 -0.15 -12.69 2.79
CA PHE A 78 -0.44 -11.69 1.78
C PHE A 78 -1.49 -12.14 0.76
N ASP A 79 -1.60 -13.43 0.47
CA ASP A 79 -2.70 -13.94 -0.37
C ASP A 79 -4.06 -13.68 0.25
N PHE A 80 -4.21 -13.94 1.56
CA PHE A 80 -5.44 -13.65 2.29
C PHE A 80 -5.76 -12.15 2.29
N GLN A 81 -4.78 -11.30 2.59
CA GLN A 81 -4.95 -9.85 2.62
C GLN A 81 -5.25 -9.29 1.23
N THR A 82 -4.70 -9.90 0.17
CA THR A 82 -5.01 -9.58 -1.23
C THR A 82 -6.45 -9.90 -1.57
N ASP A 83 -6.96 -11.05 -1.16
CA ASP A 83 -8.36 -11.43 -1.37
C ASP A 83 -9.32 -10.55 -0.57
N GLU A 84 -8.94 -10.14 0.64
CA GLU A 84 -9.69 -9.15 1.41
C GLU A 84 -9.74 -7.78 0.72
N ALA A 85 -8.62 -7.31 0.15
CA ALA A 85 -8.57 -6.08 -0.62
C ALA A 85 -9.45 -6.16 -1.89
N ILE A 86 -9.39 -7.26 -2.62
CA ILE A 86 -10.26 -7.52 -3.78
C ILE A 86 -11.73 -7.48 -3.35
N ALA A 87 -12.09 -8.17 -2.27
CA ALA A 87 -13.44 -8.15 -1.72
C ALA A 87 -13.90 -6.72 -1.37
N TYR A 88 -13.02 -5.92 -0.76
CA TYR A 88 -13.32 -4.52 -0.44
C TYR A 88 -13.54 -3.67 -1.71
N ILE A 89 -12.75 -3.89 -2.75
CA ILE A 89 -12.93 -3.19 -4.03
C ILE A 89 -14.26 -3.58 -4.68
N GLU A 90 -14.59 -4.87 -4.72
CA GLU A 90 -15.81 -5.38 -5.36
C GLU A 90 -17.08 -4.96 -4.60
N ASP A 91 -17.08 -5.06 -3.27
CA ASP A 91 -18.31 -4.94 -2.47
C ASP A 91 -18.53 -3.51 -1.94
N ALA A 92 -17.44 -2.77 -1.60
CA ALA A 92 -17.54 -1.43 -1.03
C ALA A 92 -17.30 -0.32 -2.06
N ILE A 93 -16.31 -0.46 -2.95
CA ILE A 93 -15.99 0.54 -3.98
C ILE A 93 -16.82 0.31 -5.24
N LYS A 94 -17.01 -0.94 -5.63
CA LYS A 94 -17.85 -1.41 -6.75
C LYS A 94 -17.34 -0.98 -8.13
N GLY A 95 -16.03 -1.02 -8.32
CA GLY A 95 -15.40 -0.72 -9.61
C GLY A 95 -13.90 -0.52 -9.54
N PRO A 96 -13.25 -0.39 -10.70
CA PRO A 96 -11.81 -0.18 -10.76
C PRO A 96 -11.38 1.06 -9.99
N THR A 97 -10.27 0.94 -9.24
CA THR A 97 -9.80 1.95 -8.31
C THR A 97 -8.30 2.20 -8.44
N HIS A 98 -7.85 3.38 -8.03
CA HIS A 98 -6.45 3.66 -7.78
C HIS A 98 -6.05 3.06 -6.43
N LEU A 99 -4.85 2.52 -6.31
CA LEU A 99 -4.33 1.95 -5.08
C LEU A 99 -3.17 2.80 -4.56
N ILE A 100 -3.17 3.12 -3.28
CA ILE A 100 -2.02 3.70 -2.58
C ILE A 100 -1.74 2.80 -1.39
N GLY A 101 -0.61 2.12 -1.41
CA GLY A 101 -0.20 1.21 -0.35
C GLY A 101 1.13 1.60 0.26
N TRP A 102 1.26 1.49 1.57
CA TRP A 102 2.50 1.65 2.30
C TRP A 102 2.93 0.33 2.90
N SER A 103 4.21 -0.08 2.69
CA SER A 103 4.75 -1.33 3.21
C SER A 103 3.90 -2.52 2.75
N ASP A 104 3.35 -3.34 3.65
CA ASP A 104 2.40 -4.42 3.34
C ASP A 104 1.29 -3.97 2.38
N GLY A 105 0.74 -2.77 2.59
CA GLY A 105 -0.29 -2.24 1.70
C GLY A 105 0.19 -2.04 0.26
N GLY A 106 1.47 -1.74 0.07
CA GLY A 106 2.10 -1.67 -1.24
C GLY A 106 2.28 -3.06 -1.87
N ILE A 107 2.71 -4.05 -1.08
CA ILE A 107 2.80 -5.47 -1.48
C ILE A 107 1.42 -5.96 -1.96
N ILE A 108 0.39 -5.74 -1.14
CA ILE A 108 -1.00 -6.11 -1.48
C ILE A 108 -1.45 -5.41 -2.77
N SER A 109 -1.10 -4.14 -2.97
CA SER A 109 -1.45 -3.40 -4.19
C SER A 109 -0.88 -4.06 -5.46
N LEU A 110 0.38 -4.49 -5.40
CA LEU A 110 1.03 -5.21 -6.51
C LEU A 110 0.36 -6.57 -6.75
N MET A 111 0.05 -7.32 -5.67
CA MET A 111 -0.61 -8.62 -5.77
C MET A 111 -2.05 -8.51 -6.29
N VAL A 112 -2.81 -7.48 -5.91
CA VAL A 112 -4.13 -7.19 -6.49
C VAL A 112 -4.01 -6.95 -8.00
N ALA A 113 -3.02 -6.16 -8.44
CA ALA A 113 -2.82 -5.90 -9.87
C ALA A 113 -2.43 -7.16 -10.66
N LEU A 114 -1.71 -8.09 -10.05
CA LEU A 114 -1.37 -9.39 -10.65
C LEU A 114 -2.57 -10.32 -10.73
N LYS A 115 -3.41 -10.35 -9.69
CA LYS A 115 -4.56 -11.27 -9.57
C LYS A 115 -5.81 -10.75 -10.27
N ARG A 116 -6.06 -9.42 -10.21
CA ARG A 116 -7.24 -8.74 -10.76
C ARG A 116 -6.85 -7.40 -11.41
N PRO A 117 -6.10 -7.45 -12.53
CA PRO A 117 -5.69 -6.23 -13.25
C PRO A 117 -6.87 -5.36 -13.70
N ASP A 118 -8.04 -5.95 -13.92
CA ASP A 118 -9.29 -5.27 -14.27
C ASP A 118 -9.79 -4.31 -13.17
N LEU A 119 -9.39 -4.52 -11.92
CA LEU A 119 -9.79 -3.69 -10.77
C LEU A 119 -8.81 -2.55 -10.47
N VAL A 120 -7.65 -2.48 -11.13
CA VAL A 120 -6.58 -1.55 -10.77
C VAL A 120 -6.31 -0.53 -11.86
N LYS A 121 -6.53 0.76 -11.55
CA LYS A 121 -6.25 1.87 -12.46
C LYS A 121 -4.81 2.36 -12.40
N SER A 122 -4.24 2.43 -11.23
CA SER A 122 -2.84 2.78 -10.98
C SER A 122 -2.43 2.39 -9.57
N ILE A 123 -1.14 2.35 -9.29
CA ILE A 123 -0.58 2.04 -7.97
C ILE A 123 0.41 3.13 -7.55
N VAL A 124 0.36 3.53 -6.28
CA VAL A 124 1.44 4.18 -5.58
C VAL A 124 1.93 3.21 -4.51
N ALA A 125 3.07 2.58 -4.74
CA ALA A 125 3.70 1.62 -3.85
C ALA A 125 4.77 2.35 -3.02
N ILE A 126 4.54 2.50 -1.72
CA ILE A 126 5.39 3.30 -0.83
C ILE A 126 6.13 2.37 0.12
N GLY A 127 7.48 2.42 0.14
CA GLY A 127 8.30 1.58 1.01
C GLY A 127 7.96 0.09 0.84
N THR A 128 7.97 -0.39 -0.40
CA THR A 128 7.42 -1.70 -0.77
C THR A 128 8.52 -2.61 -1.30
N ASN A 129 8.65 -3.79 -0.72
CA ASN A 129 9.44 -4.89 -1.28
C ASN A 129 8.54 -5.85 -2.07
N TYR A 130 9.12 -6.54 -3.05
CA TYR A 130 8.41 -7.55 -3.86
C TYR A 130 8.79 -8.99 -3.49
N HIS A 131 9.85 -9.17 -2.72
CA HIS A 131 10.32 -10.46 -2.26
C HIS A 131 10.84 -10.33 -0.82
N PHE A 132 10.65 -11.35 0.01
CA PHE A 132 11.13 -11.33 1.40
C PHE A 132 12.66 -11.30 1.46
N ASP A 133 13.36 -12.00 0.56
CA ASP A 133 14.81 -11.92 0.40
C ASP A 133 15.20 -10.64 -0.36
N SER A 134 15.03 -9.51 0.30
CA SER A 134 15.23 -8.16 -0.24
C SER A 134 16.43 -7.45 0.36
N GLY A 135 17.28 -8.17 1.10
CA GLY A 135 18.29 -7.60 1.97
C GLY A 135 17.69 -7.01 3.25
N LEU A 136 16.52 -7.48 3.63
CA LEU A 136 15.81 -7.07 4.84
C LEU A 136 16.63 -7.54 6.05
N SER A 137 17.14 -6.60 6.82
CA SER A 137 17.89 -6.88 8.05
C SER A 137 17.01 -6.89 9.31
N LEU A 138 15.68 -6.97 9.12
CA LEU A 138 14.73 -6.61 10.17
C LEU A 138 14.34 -7.76 11.09
N VAL A 139 14.60 -9.00 10.73
CA VAL A 139 13.89 -10.04 11.45
C VAL A 139 14.84 -11.13 11.91
N GLU A 140 15.12 -11.13 13.20
CA GLU A 140 15.60 -12.31 13.92
C GLU A 140 14.56 -13.44 13.75
N GLU A 141 15.00 -14.68 13.64
CA GLU A 141 14.08 -15.83 13.44
C GLU A 141 13.05 -16.00 14.57
N ASP A 142 13.38 -15.58 15.78
CA ASP A 142 12.47 -15.57 16.94
C ASP A 142 12.76 -14.35 17.82
N PRO A 143 12.28 -13.17 17.44
CA PRO A 143 12.53 -11.94 18.19
C PRO A 143 11.80 -11.98 19.55
N GLU A 144 12.46 -11.48 20.58
CA GLU A 144 11.79 -11.18 21.84
C GLU A 144 10.78 -10.05 21.60
N ILE A 145 9.49 -10.37 21.70
CA ILE A 145 8.43 -9.38 21.51
C ILE A 145 8.20 -8.64 22.81
N VAL A 146 8.69 -7.40 22.84
CA VAL A 146 8.44 -6.48 23.96
C VAL A 146 7.31 -5.53 23.60
N ILE A 147 6.17 -5.68 24.28
CA ILE A 147 5.01 -4.79 24.10
C ILE A 147 5.08 -3.72 25.19
N SER A 148 5.23 -2.46 24.79
CA SER A 148 5.19 -1.34 25.73
C SER A 148 3.79 -1.16 26.34
N GLU A 149 3.70 -0.55 27.54
CA GLU A 149 2.39 -0.22 28.14
C GLU A 149 1.55 0.67 27.23
N ASP A 150 2.17 1.61 26.51
CA ASP A 150 1.49 2.50 25.57
C ASP A 150 0.92 1.74 24.36
N ASP A 151 1.67 0.78 23.82
CA ASP A 151 1.19 -0.04 22.70
C ASP A 151 0.09 -1.03 23.14
N ALA A 152 0.21 -1.61 24.35
CA ALA A 152 -0.84 -2.43 24.93
C ALA A 152 -2.14 -1.62 25.16
N ALA A 153 -2.02 -0.40 25.69
CA ALA A 153 -3.15 0.49 25.88
C ALA A 153 -3.80 0.91 24.55
N LYS A 154 -3.00 1.21 23.51
CA LYS A 154 -3.51 1.53 22.17
C LYS A 154 -4.22 0.34 21.53
N PHE A 155 -3.68 -0.87 21.69
CA PHE A 155 -4.30 -2.09 21.21
C PHE A 155 -5.65 -2.30 21.90
N ALA A 156 -5.69 -2.28 23.23
CA ALA A 156 -6.92 -2.46 24.01
C ALA A 156 -8.00 -1.42 23.70
N LEU A 157 -7.61 -0.20 23.32
CA LEU A 157 -8.54 0.87 22.93
C LEU A 157 -9.16 0.66 21.54
N ARG A 158 -8.47 -0.03 20.65
CA ARG A 158 -8.83 -0.09 19.22
C ARG A 158 -9.27 -1.46 18.77
N SER A 159 -8.50 -2.48 19.13
CA SER A 159 -8.73 -3.84 18.66
C SER A 159 -9.95 -4.48 19.32
N PRO A 160 -10.81 -5.15 18.55
CA PRO A 160 -11.83 -6.01 19.11
C PRO A 160 -11.27 -7.35 19.63
N ASP A 161 -10.02 -7.69 19.31
CA ASP A 161 -9.36 -8.90 19.78
C ASP A 161 -8.95 -8.77 21.26
N PRO A 162 -8.95 -9.88 22.04
CA PRO A 162 -8.49 -9.86 23.41
C PRO A 162 -6.99 -9.54 23.50
N ALA A 163 -6.55 -8.98 24.63
CA ALA A 163 -5.19 -8.44 24.81
C ALA A 163 -4.06 -9.42 24.44
N HIS A 164 -4.20 -10.73 24.75
CA HIS A 164 -3.19 -11.72 24.42
C HIS A 164 -2.97 -11.91 22.91
N MET A 165 -3.94 -11.53 22.09
CA MET A 165 -3.81 -11.60 20.63
C MET A 165 -2.80 -10.59 20.08
N GLN A 166 -2.46 -9.54 20.80
CA GLN A 166 -1.47 -8.57 20.33
C GLN A 166 -0.12 -9.23 20.05
N GLU A 167 0.38 -10.05 20.98
CA GLU A 167 1.62 -10.80 20.76
C GLU A 167 1.51 -11.80 19.60
N VAL A 168 0.39 -12.52 19.51
CA VAL A 168 0.12 -13.48 18.43
C VAL A 168 0.15 -12.77 17.07
N ILE A 169 -0.48 -11.61 16.97
CA ILE A 169 -0.52 -10.82 15.74
C ILE A 169 0.90 -10.34 15.35
N ILE A 170 1.69 -9.86 16.31
CA ILE A 170 3.07 -9.43 16.06
C ILE A 170 3.91 -10.61 15.58
N ARG A 171 3.87 -11.78 16.25
CA ARG A 171 4.60 -12.98 15.83
C ARG A 171 4.23 -13.41 14.42
N LYS A 172 2.94 -13.41 14.10
CA LYS A 172 2.47 -13.73 12.75
C LYS A 172 2.97 -12.73 11.69
N ALA A 173 3.07 -11.45 12.04
CA ALA A 173 3.68 -10.45 11.17
C ALA A 173 5.11 -10.84 10.83
N TYR A 174 5.93 -11.13 11.83
CA TYR A 174 7.33 -11.51 11.65
C TYR A 174 7.49 -12.82 10.86
N GLU A 175 6.68 -13.85 11.14
CA GLU A 175 6.69 -15.11 10.38
C GLU A 175 6.44 -14.86 8.88
N VAL A 176 5.46 -14.02 8.56
CA VAL A 176 5.10 -13.70 7.17
C VAL A 176 6.17 -12.85 6.52
N TRP A 177 6.69 -11.82 7.17
CA TRP A 177 7.74 -10.97 6.61
C TRP A 177 9.05 -11.72 6.34
N ASN A 178 9.31 -12.84 7.06
CA ASN A 178 10.46 -13.72 6.83
C ASN A 178 10.28 -14.70 5.67
N SER A 179 9.07 -14.86 5.14
CA SER A 179 8.76 -15.85 4.09
C SER A 179 7.98 -15.27 2.90
N GLU A 180 7.39 -14.11 3.05
CA GLU A 180 6.56 -13.44 2.05
C GLU A 180 6.92 -11.95 1.94
N PRO A 181 6.63 -11.28 0.80
CA PRO A 181 6.11 -11.84 -0.46
C PRO A 181 7.18 -12.60 -1.26
N THR A 182 6.73 -13.36 -2.27
CA THR A 182 7.59 -14.15 -3.17
C THR A 182 7.34 -13.83 -4.64
N MET A 183 7.05 -12.57 -4.96
CA MET A 183 6.83 -12.15 -6.35
C MET A 183 8.14 -12.23 -7.14
N THR A 184 8.04 -12.60 -8.41
CA THR A 184 9.18 -12.67 -9.34
C THR A 184 9.19 -11.47 -10.28
N ILE A 185 10.34 -11.16 -10.85
CA ILE A 185 10.49 -10.14 -11.91
C ILE A 185 9.54 -10.42 -13.08
N ALA A 186 9.39 -11.69 -13.47
CA ALA A 186 8.46 -12.09 -14.54
C ALA A 186 6.99 -11.83 -14.19
N GLN A 187 6.61 -11.94 -12.93
CA GLN A 187 5.26 -11.55 -12.49
C GLN A 187 5.11 -10.04 -12.52
N LEU A 188 6.07 -9.28 -11.95
CA LEU A 188 6.04 -7.82 -11.93
C LEU A 188 5.94 -7.20 -13.33
N SER A 189 6.59 -7.79 -14.34
CA SER A 189 6.53 -7.34 -15.73
C SER A 189 5.13 -7.44 -16.36
N ARG A 190 4.20 -8.16 -15.73
CA ARG A 190 2.80 -8.28 -16.18
C ARG A 190 1.91 -7.15 -15.64
N ILE A 191 2.39 -6.34 -14.72
CA ILE A 191 1.64 -5.18 -14.20
C ILE A 191 1.63 -4.11 -15.28
N SER A 192 0.46 -3.88 -15.88
CA SER A 192 0.28 -2.98 -17.02
C SER A 192 -0.17 -1.57 -16.65
N CYS A 193 -0.76 -1.38 -15.46
CA CYS A 193 -1.19 -0.07 -15.00
C CYS A 193 0.00 0.83 -14.62
N PRO A 194 -0.18 2.17 -14.62
CA PRO A 194 0.84 3.09 -14.12
C PRO A 194 1.19 2.82 -12.65
N VAL A 195 2.48 2.80 -12.32
CA VAL A 195 2.98 2.59 -10.96
C VAL A 195 3.94 3.69 -10.57
N LEU A 196 3.77 4.28 -9.39
CA LEU A 196 4.79 5.08 -8.72
C LEU A 196 5.41 4.23 -7.60
N VAL A 197 6.66 3.83 -7.77
CA VAL A 197 7.51 3.26 -6.72
C VAL A 197 8.12 4.41 -5.95
N LEU A 198 7.73 4.57 -4.68
CA LEU A 198 8.15 5.68 -3.82
C LEU A 198 8.75 5.12 -2.52
N THR A 199 9.92 5.58 -2.12
CA THR A 199 10.62 5.05 -0.95
C THR A 199 11.47 6.11 -0.27
N GLY A 200 11.94 5.84 0.95
CA GLY A 200 13.07 6.54 1.58
C GLY A 200 14.40 6.08 1.00
N ASP A 201 15.49 6.72 1.37
CA ASP A 201 16.85 6.29 1.05
C ASP A 201 17.50 5.44 2.16
N ASP A 202 16.81 5.32 3.31
CA ASP A 202 17.20 4.53 4.48
C ASP A 202 16.12 3.50 4.84
N GLU A 203 15.78 2.64 3.86
CA GLU A 203 14.80 1.57 4.02
C GLU A 203 15.43 0.34 4.70
N PRO A 204 14.61 -0.52 5.37
CA PRO A 204 15.11 -1.77 5.93
C PRO A 204 15.53 -2.81 4.87
N PHE A 205 15.17 -2.62 3.62
CA PHE A 205 15.60 -3.43 2.48
C PHE A 205 16.54 -2.64 1.55
N SER A 206 17.25 -3.34 0.68
CA SER A 206 18.27 -2.70 -0.14
C SER A 206 17.69 -1.74 -1.19
N ASN A 207 18.36 -0.61 -1.42
CA ASN A 207 18.01 0.30 -2.51
C ASN A 207 18.02 -0.40 -3.89
N HIS A 208 18.87 -1.42 -4.06
CA HIS A 208 18.92 -2.23 -5.27
C HIS A 208 17.60 -2.96 -5.52
N HIS A 209 17.00 -3.54 -4.49
CA HIS A 209 15.70 -4.19 -4.56
C HIS A 209 14.58 -3.23 -5.03
N THR A 210 14.61 -1.99 -4.55
CA THR A 210 13.67 -0.94 -5.01
C THR A 210 13.88 -0.62 -6.49
N ILE A 211 15.14 -0.54 -6.95
CA ILE A 211 15.45 -0.29 -8.36
C ILE A 211 14.99 -1.45 -9.23
N GLU A 212 15.20 -2.70 -8.81
CA GLU A 212 14.72 -3.88 -9.51
C GLU A 212 13.19 -3.89 -9.63
N LEU A 213 12.46 -3.57 -8.55
CA LEU A 213 11.01 -3.42 -8.58
C LEU A 213 10.56 -2.39 -9.63
N TYR A 214 11.21 -1.23 -9.64
CA TYR A 214 10.93 -0.18 -10.60
C TYR A 214 11.23 -0.61 -12.03
N GLU A 215 12.37 -1.24 -12.29
CA GLU A 215 12.80 -1.65 -13.62
C GLU A 215 11.95 -2.82 -14.18
N ALA A 216 11.45 -3.68 -13.29
CA ALA A 216 10.60 -4.81 -13.66
C ALA A 216 9.21 -4.41 -14.18
N ILE A 217 8.66 -3.29 -13.71
CA ILE A 217 7.30 -2.86 -14.06
C ILE A 217 7.35 -1.91 -15.28
N PRO A 218 6.72 -2.26 -16.42
CA PRO A 218 6.89 -1.52 -17.68
C PRO A 218 6.51 -0.04 -17.61
N ASN A 219 5.42 0.30 -16.89
CA ASN A 219 4.95 1.68 -16.73
C ASN A 219 5.19 2.20 -15.31
N ALA A 220 6.39 1.99 -14.77
CA ALA A 220 6.75 2.49 -13.46
C ALA A 220 7.48 3.84 -13.53
N ARG A 221 7.33 4.61 -12.46
CA ARG A 221 8.10 5.81 -12.12
C ARG A 221 8.75 5.59 -10.77
N LEU A 222 9.95 6.14 -10.55
CA LEU A 222 10.70 5.99 -9.31
C LEU A 222 10.86 7.34 -8.61
N ALA A 223 10.64 7.35 -7.32
CA ALA A 223 10.95 8.45 -6.43
C ALA A 223 11.61 7.94 -5.16
N ILE A 224 12.85 8.33 -4.91
CA ILE A 224 13.56 8.09 -3.65
C ILE A 224 13.65 9.41 -2.91
N VAL A 225 13.11 9.48 -1.71
CA VAL A 225 13.05 10.70 -0.90
C VAL A 225 14.27 10.75 0.04
N PRO A 226 15.20 11.69 -0.16
CA PRO A 226 16.46 11.71 0.59
C PRO A 226 16.24 12.01 2.07
N GLY A 227 17.05 11.35 2.93
CA GLY A 227 17.04 11.52 4.38
C GLY A 227 15.70 11.12 5.01
N THR A 228 15.18 9.97 4.60
CA THR A 228 13.98 9.35 5.19
C THR A 228 14.12 7.85 5.28
N SER A 229 13.53 7.30 6.32
CA SER A 229 13.43 5.86 6.55
C SER A 229 12.17 5.26 5.92
N HIS A 230 11.85 4.04 6.30
CA HIS A 230 10.60 3.35 5.97
C HIS A 230 9.34 4.18 6.31
N PHE A 231 9.45 5.12 7.24
CA PHE A 231 8.37 6.02 7.64
C PHE A 231 8.27 7.29 6.79
N VAL A 232 8.75 7.27 5.55
CA VAL A 232 8.77 8.40 4.60
C VAL A 232 7.43 9.17 4.54
N VAL A 233 6.30 8.46 4.64
CA VAL A 233 4.94 9.05 4.67
C VAL A 233 4.70 9.96 5.86
N LYS A 234 5.38 9.72 6.98
CA LYS A 234 5.29 10.53 8.21
C LYS A 234 6.38 11.59 8.26
N GLU A 235 7.61 11.20 7.95
CA GLU A 235 8.80 12.06 8.06
C GLU A 235 8.79 13.22 7.08
N LYS A 236 8.39 12.95 5.82
CA LYS A 236 8.32 13.99 4.77
C LYS A 236 6.98 13.98 4.02
N SER A 237 5.88 13.95 4.77
CA SER A 237 4.52 13.86 4.24
C SER A 237 4.20 14.89 3.14
N LYS A 238 4.72 16.11 3.22
CA LYS A 238 4.48 17.14 2.20
C LYS A 238 5.16 16.83 0.87
N ILE A 239 6.38 16.25 0.90
CA ILE A 239 7.09 15.81 -0.31
C ILE A 239 6.33 14.64 -0.93
N VAL A 240 5.98 13.64 -0.13
CA VAL A 240 5.15 12.50 -0.57
C VAL A 240 3.85 12.96 -1.19
N GLN A 241 3.13 13.89 -0.56
CA GLN A 241 1.90 14.48 -1.11
C GLN A 241 2.13 15.19 -2.45
N GLY A 242 3.27 15.86 -2.61
CA GLY A 242 3.66 16.51 -3.87
C GLY A 242 3.86 15.50 -4.99
N LEU A 243 4.61 14.43 -4.73
CA LEU A 243 4.89 13.36 -5.68
C LEU A 243 3.62 12.60 -6.08
N ILE A 244 2.73 12.30 -5.14
CA ILE A 244 1.43 11.67 -5.42
C ILE A 244 0.55 12.56 -6.30
N LYS A 245 0.48 13.87 -6.02
CA LYS A 245 -0.29 14.81 -6.83
C LYS A 245 0.27 14.94 -8.24
N ASP A 246 1.59 14.93 -8.38
CA ASP A 246 2.24 14.99 -9.68
C ASP A 246 1.97 13.73 -10.49
N PHE A 247 2.07 12.56 -9.87
CA PHE A 247 1.73 11.28 -10.48
C PHE A 247 0.29 11.24 -11.00
N TYR A 248 -0.69 11.70 -10.20
CA TYR A 248 -2.10 11.72 -10.61
C TYR A 248 -2.47 12.83 -11.60
N ARG A 249 -1.59 13.80 -11.83
CA ARG A 249 -1.80 14.83 -12.86
C ARG A 249 -1.67 14.26 -14.25
N ASP A 250 -0.79 13.29 -14.43
CA ASP A 250 -0.52 12.64 -15.69
C ASP A 250 -0.19 11.16 -15.45
N LEU A 251 -1.12 10.28 -15.77
CA LEU A 251 -0.97 8.82 -15.66
C LEU A 251 -0.52 8.18 -16.98
N ASP A 252 -0.40 8.95 -18.06
CA ASP A 252 0.09 8.45 -19.33
C ASP A 252 1.55 7.98 -19.20
N TYR A 253 1.97 7.15 -20.13
CA TYR A 253 3.35 6.66 -20.12
C TYR A 253 4.33 7.85 -20.18
N PRO A 254 5.29 7.95 -19.24
CA PRO A 254 6.13 9.13 -19.14
C PRO A 254 7.12 9.23 -20.30
N ILE A 255 6.92 10.21 -21.18
CA ILE A 255 7.84 10.55 -22.28
C ILE A 255 8.88 11.52 -21.74
N THR A 256 10.15 11.17 -21.85
CA THR A 256 11.28 12.02 -21.45
C THR A 256 12.02 12.57 -22.66
N ILE A 257 12.71 13.70 -22.48
CA ILE A 257 13.47 14.34 -23.58
C ILE A 257 14.61 13.45 -24.06
N TRP A 258 15.27 12.76 -23.12
CA TRP A 258 16.40 11.85 -23.41
C TRP A 258 16.16 10.49 -22.75
N PRO A 259 15.30 9.62 -23.32
CA PRO A 259 14.96 8.34 -22.72
C PRO A 259 16.11 7.35 -22.83
N ARG A 260 16.40 6.64 -21.73
CA ARG A 260 17.31 5.47 -21.70
C ARG A 260 16.51 4.18 -21.54
N LEU A 261 15.89 4.00 -20.38
CA LEU A 261 15.10 2.79 -20.07
C LEU A 261 13.81 2.69 -20.88
N ARG A 262 13.25 3.83 -21.29
CA ARG A 262 11.97 3.93 -22.01
C ARG A 262 12.11 4.28 -23.49
N LYS A 263 13.30 4.04 -24.09
CA LYS A 263 13.60 4.49 -25.45
C LYS A 263 12.62 3.95 -26.48
N GLU A 264 12.48 2.63 -26.55
CA GLU A 264 11.62 1.97 -27.55
C GLU A 264 10.15 2.37 -27.41
N GLN A 265 9.63 2.39 -26.18
CA GLN A 265 8.23 2.76 -25.94
C GLN A 265 7.99 4.24 -26.23
N THR A 266 8.95 5.10 -25.90
CA THR A 266 8.88 6.53 -26.20
C THR A 266 8.89 6.77 -27.71
N GLU A 267 9.70 6.05 -28.47
CA GLU A 267 9.74 6.12 -29.94
C GLU A 267 8.40 5.71 -30.54
N LYS A 268 7.86 4.54 -30.15
CA LYS A 268 6.54 4.05 -30.60
C LYS A 268 5.38 5.02 -30.30
N LEU A 269 5.45 5.77 -29.18
CA LEU A 269 4.43 6.75 -28.81
C LEU A 269 4.57 8.07 -29.61
N LYS A 270 5.78 8.43 -30.05
CA LYS A 270 6.02 9.62 -30.87
C LYS A 270 5.62 9.44 -32.34
N GLU A 271 5.52 8.19 -32.80
CA GLU A 271 5.11 7.83 -34.17
C GLU A 271 3.59 7.82 -34.37
N LYS A 272 2.83 7.89 -33.28
CA LYS A 272 1.34 7.96 -33.25
C LYS A 272 0.86 9.40 -33.15
#